data_ed0c12ac120292389c036931b8965d5f
#
_entry.id   ed0c12ac120292389c036931b8965d5f
#
_cell.length_a   1.000
_cell.length_b   1.000
_cell.length_c   1.000
_cell.angle_alpha   90.00
_cell.angle_beta   90.00
_cell.angle_gamma   90.00
#
_symmetry.space_group_name_H-M   'P 1'
#
loop_
_entity.id
_entity.type
_entity.pdbx_description
1 polymer ?
#
loop_
_entity_poly.entity_id
_entity_poly.type
_entity_poly.pdbx_seq_one_letter_code
_entity_poly.pdbx_strand_id
1 'polypeptide(L)'
;RVEGALHVETESEGPGVRTVALCMENCTLTAVPDAGYTFDGWYSDAGYDHLLSNEETYEYVPLGPLRHIYPVFMPGEIQLDALNTANCYIAPELLRDYSFDATVQGNGCATLNITPQRLSGAYARLIWETGTQANSVISSLGYDGSRIRFRTGTQQGNALIGLFNVGGECVWSWHIWVANYDPESSSQKYSSGDIFMDRNLGAVETDYTKVTAFGLYYQWGRKDPFPYPASFTNNARPASFIYHDGHAYGTIRPEDYDAREVMSVEWATQHPTTFIHKADYEVDEPEEDVLDWLFRSHHNLWGNTTEQGYDVSKVCRKTIYDPCPPGWRVPDACDFEGIAMSQTQLPYCVNIVYSGTKTVRYPAGGTFDGDSYSGAGTYGQVYTNTPYFWNFDYGASFFDGVSCTSIYLAGIRRTTSELRCQANPVRCIKE
;
A
#
# COMPACT_ATOMS: atom_id res chain seq x y z
N ARG A 1 -4.18 -15.21 32.77
CA ARG A 1 -3.43 -16.24 33.50
C ARG A 1 -3.81 -16.16 34.97
N VAL A 2 -3.99 -17.29 35.62
CA VAL A 2 -4.32 -17.38 37.04
C VAL A 2 -3.30 -18.28 37.74
N GLU A 3 -2.67 -17.77 38.79
CA GLU A 3 -1.73 -18.53 39.62
C GLU A 3 -2.31 -18.68 41.02
N GLY A 4 -2.18 -19.87 41.63
CA GLY A 4 -2.74 -20.18 42.93
C GLY A 4 -4.19 -20.67 42.95
N ALA A 5 -4.83 -20.90 41.80
CA ALA A 5 -6.16 -21.42 41.73
C ALA A 5 -6.20 -22.95 41.95
N LEU A 6 -7.25 -23.45 42.65
CA LEU A 6 -7.47 -24.88 42.86
C LEU A 6 -7.88 -25.61 41.57
N HIS A 7 -8.57 -24.93 40.70
CA HIS A 7 -9.05 -25.47 39.43
C HIS A 7 -9.15 -24.36 38.40
N VAL A 8 -8.67 -24.60 37.16
CA VAL A 8 -8.74 -23.66 36.05
C VAL A 8 -9.38 -24.34 34.86
N GLU A 9 -10.49 -23.82 34.39
CA GLU A 9 -11.16 -24.26 33.16
C GLU A 9 -11.04 -23.16 32.13
N THR A 10 -10.78 -23.53 30.88
CA THR A 10 -10.74 -22.62 29.75
C THR A 10 -11.95 -22.90 28.86
N GLU A 11 -12.86 -21.94 28.80
CA GLU A 11 -14.02 -21.98 27.92
C GLU A 11 -13.78 -21.05 26.73
N SER A 12 -14.09 -21.53 25.52
CA SER A 12 -14.05 -20.72 24.29
C SER A 12 -15.48 -20.35 23.91
N GLU A 13 -15.92 -19.16 24.29
CA GLU A 13 -17.18 -18.58 23.83
C GLU A 13 -16.92 -17.28 23.07
N GLY A 14 -17.17 -17.29 21.76
CA GLY A 14 -17.04 -16.10 20.92
C GLY A 14 -15.58 -15.73 20.57
N PRO A 15 -15.27 -14.46 20.30
CA PRO A 15 -13.94 -14.02 19.84
C PRO A 15 -12.90 -13.92 20.98
N GLY A 16 -13.00 -14.72 22.02
CA GLY A 16 -12.04 -14.71 23.13
C GLY A 16 -12.04 -16.03 23.91
N VAL A 17 -10.94 -16.28 24.61
CA VAL A 17 -10.81 -17.40 25.53
C VAL A 17 -11.14 -16.91 26.93
N ARG A 18 -12.19 -17.47 27.55
CA ARG A 18 -12.55 -17.22 28.92
C ARG A 18 -11.90 -18.26 29.82
N THR A 19 -11.16 -17.81 30.82
CA THR A 19 -10.59 -18.66 31.85
C THR A 19 -11.45 -18.56 33.12
N VAL A 20 -12.01 -19.66 33.54
CA VAL A 20 -12.73 -19.78 34.83
C VAL A 20 -11.81 -20.46 35.83
N ALA A 21 -11.57 -19.81 36.96
CA ALA A 21 -10.72 -20.34 38.01
C ALA A 21 -11.48 -20.38 39.35
N LEU A 22 -11.37 -21.47 40.08
CA LEU A 22 -11.85 -21.58 41.44
C LEU A 22 -10.72 -21.23 42.40
N CYS A 23 -10.80 -20.06 43.02
CA CYS A 23 -9.84 -19.58 44.01
C CYS A 23 -10.45 -19.67 45.40
N MET A 24 -9.97 -20.57 46.24
CA MET A 24 -10.35 -20.72 47.66
C MET A 24 -9.39 -19.99 48.60
N GLU A 25 -8.21 -19.68 48.09
CA GLU A 25 -7.15 -18.91 48.76
C GLU A 25 -6.78 -17.70 47.88
N ASN A 26 -5.91 -16.86 48.36
CA ASN A 26 -5.40 -15.72 47.58
C ASN A 26 -4.79 -16.22 46.27
N CYS A 27 -5.20 -15.63 45.17
CA CYS A 27 -4.63 -15.95 43.87
C CYS A 27 -4.27 -14.69 43.07
N THR A 28 -3.25 -14.82 42.26
CA THR A 28 -2.77 -13.74 41.38
C THR A 28 -3.41 -13.91 40.00
N LEU A 29 -4.12 -12.90 39.57
CA LEU A 29 -4.67 -12.80 38.22
C LEU A 29 -3.74 -11.97 37.36
N THR A 30 -3.33 -12.45 36.20
CA THR A 30 -2.52 -11.69 35.24
C THR A 30 -3.27 -11.57 33.93
N ALA A 31 -3.54 -10.34 33.52
CA ALA A 31 -4.10 -10.05 32.20
C ALA A 31 -2.99 -10.25 31.13
N VAL A 32 -3.36 -10.91 30.04
CA VAL A 32 -2.48 -11.11 28.88
C VAL A 32 -3.28 -10.69 27.65
N PRO A 33 -3.13 -9.43 27.21
CA PRO A 33 -3.82 -8.95 26.02
C PRO A 33 -3.39 -9.72 24.77
N ASP A 34 -4.34 -10.03 23.90
CA ASP A 34 -4.03 -10.48 22.55
C ASP A 34 -3.43 -9.34 21.72
N ALA A 35 -2.75 -9.69 20.63
CA ALA A 35 -2.16 -8.70 19.72
C ALA A 35 -3.23 -7.70 19.25
N GLY A 36 -2.96 -6.41 19.39
CA GLY A 36 -3.88 -5.33 19.05
C GLY A 36 -4.94 -5.02 20.11
N TYR A 37 -4.81 -5.56 21.33
CA TYR A 37 -5.63 -5.18 22.48
C TYR A 37 -4.77 -4.66 23.63
N THR A 38 -5.34 -3.79 24.44
CA THR A 38 -4.75 -3.31 25.70
C THR A 38 -5.67 -3.69 26.83
N PHE A 39 -5.10 -3.97 28.00
CA PHE A 39 -5.86 -4.24 29.20
C PHE A 39 -6.44 -2.93 29.75
N ASP A 40 -7.74 -2.89 30.01
CA ASP A 40 -8.45 -1.73 30.55
C ASP A 40 -8.58 -1.85 32.08
N GLY A 41 -8.96 -3.03 32.58
CA GLY A 41 -9.08 -3.25 34.01
C GLY A 41 -9.77 -4.55 34.39
N TRP A 42 -9.74 -4.81 35.69
CA TRP A 42 -10.48 -5.88 36.36
C TRP A 42 -11.77 -5.30 36.95
N TYR A 43 -12.91 -5.87 36.62
CA TYR A 43 -14.23 -5.41 37.04
C TYR A 43 -14.97 -6.46 37.85
N SER A 44 -15.82 -6.03 38.81
CA SER A 44 -16.59 -6.93 39.68
C SER A 44 -17.97 -7.29 39.14
N ASP A 45 -18.36 -6.71 37.99
CA ASP A 45 -19.68 -6.92 37.39
C ASP A 45 -19.59 -7.01 35.85
N ALA A 46 -20.59 -7.66 35.27
CA ALA A 46 -20.67 -7.89 33.82
C ALA A 46 -21.03 -6.62 33.01
N GLY A 47 -21.44 -5.55 33.68
CA GLY A 47 -21.71 -4.24 33.05
C GLY A 47 -20.46 -3.37 32.95
N TYR A 48 -19.37 -3.80 33.62
CA TYR A 48 -18.11 -3.04 33.68
C TYR A 48 -18.24 -1.66 34.34
N ASP A 49 -19.15 -1.55 35.31
CA ASP A 49 -19.40 -0.29 36.01
C ASP A 49 -18.51 -0.11 37.25
N HIS A 50 -17.99 -1.22 37.81
CA HIS A 50 -17.20 -1.22 39.04
C HIS A 50 -15.80 -1.77 38.83
N LEU A 51 -14.86 -0.85 38.59
CA LEU A 51 -13.43 -1.16 38.46
C LEU A 51 -12.84 -1.63 39.79
N LEU A 52 -12.10 -2.75 39.77
CA LEU A 52 -11.34 -3.29 40.90
C LEU A 52 -9.89 -2.87 40.84
N SER A 53 -9.27 -2.93 39.68
CA SER A 53 -7.88 -2.57 39.42
C SER A 53 -7.65 -2.32 37.93
N ASN A 54 -6.78 -1.37 37.60
CA ASN A 54 -6.26 -1.15 36.25
C ASN A 54 -4.84 -1.71 36.04
N GLU A 55 -4.29 -2.37 37.04
CA GLU A 55 -3.01 -3.04 36.95
C GLU A 55 -3.16 -4.38 36.24
N GLU A 56 -2.25 -4.74 35.33
CA GLU A 56 -2.29 -6.02 34.63
C GLU A 56 -2.25 -7.21 35.57
N THR A 57 -1.65 -7.05 36.76
CA THR A 57 -1.58 -8.07 37.80
C THR A 57 -2.47 -7.64 38.97
N TYR A 58 -3.41 -8.52 39.35
CA TYR A 58 -4.35 -8.28 40.43
C TYR A 58 -4.33 -9.43 41.46
N GLU A 59 -4.06 -9.08 42.72
CA GLU A 59 -4.12 -10.01 43.83
C GLU A 59 -5.56 -10.15 44.32
N TYR A 60 -6.18 -11.28 44.00
CA TYR A 60 -7.54 -11.58 44.45
C TYR A 60 -7.53 -12.27 45.82
N VAL A 61 -8.25 -11.65 46.74
CA VAL A 61 -8.47 -12.20 48.10
C VAL A 61 -9.94 -12.61 48.20
N PRO A 62 -10.27 -13.92 48.35
CA PRO A 62 -11.64 -14.39 48.44
C PRO A 62 -12.26 -14.03 49.82
N LEU A 63 -13.04 -12.97 49.86
CA LEU A 63 -13.75 -12.47 51.04
C LEU A 63 -15.26 -12.78 50.95
N GLY A 64 -15.67 -14.04 50.99
CA GLY A 64 -17.08 -14.38 51.01
C GLY A 64 -17.61 -15.17 49.81
N PRO A 65 -18.90 -15.07 49.45
CA PRO A 65 -19.49 -15.90 48.39
C PRO A 65 -18.86 -15.65 47.03
N LEU A 66 -18.94 -16.64 46.14
CA LEU A 66 -18.46 -16.68 44.80
C LEU A 66 -18.65 -15.31 44.09
N ARG A 67 -17.60 -14.73 43.64
CA ARG A 67 -17.60 -13.50 42.85
C ARG A 67 -16.99 -13.75 41.48
N HIS A 68 -17.58 -13.16 40.47
CA HIS A 68 -17.02 -13.11 39.14
C HIS A 68 -16.12 -11.88 39.03
N ILE A 69 -14.97 -12.05 38.40
CA ILE A 69 -14.07 -10.93 38.05
C ILE A 69 -13.90 -10.96 36.55
N TYR A 70 -14.08 -9.82 35.94
CA TYR A 70 -14.10 -9.64 34.50
C TYR A 70 -12.87 -8.84 34.06
N PRO A 71 -11.90 -9.47 33.38
CA PRO A 71 -10.88 -8.71 32.68
C PRO A 71 -11.48 -8.05 31.45
N VAL A 72 -11.28 -6.76 31.29
CA VAL A 72 -11.71 -6.01 30.13
C VAL A 72 -10.50 -5.65 29.28
N PHE A 73 -10.61 -5.95 28.00
CA PHE A 73 -9.60 -5.62 27.00
C PHE A 73 -10.23 -4.69 25.97
N MET A 74 -9.60 -3.55 25.80
CA MET A 74 -9.99 -2.58 24.79
C MET A 74 -9.14 -2.76 23.55
N PRO A 75 -9.70 -2.56 22.35
CA PRO A 75 -8.92 -2.52 21.15
C PRO A 75 -7.80 -1.49 21.27
N GLY A 76 -6.56 -1.93 21.34
CA GLY A 76 -5.37 -1.07 21.34
C GLY A 76 -4.98 -0.63 19.93
N GLU A 77 -4.03 0.27 19.85
CA GLU A 77 -3.44 0.71 18.58
C GLU A 77 -2.65 -0.44 17.92
N ILE A 78 -2.87 -0.67 16.63
CA ILE A 78 -2.08 -1.64 15.84
C ILE A 78 -0.92 -0.91 15.16
N GLN A 79 0.29 -1.38 15.37
CA GLN A 79 1.48 -0.87 14.69
C GLN A 79 1.66 -1.55 13.34
N LEU A 80 1.47 -0.78 12.25
CA LEU A 80 1.53 -1.30 10.87
C LEU A 80 2.96 -1.54 10.38
N ASP A 81 3.94 -0.97 11.06
CA ASP A 81 5.37 -1.10 10.79
C ASP A 81 6.06 -2.17 11.65
N ALA A 82 5.30 -3.07 12.29
CA ALA A 82 5.85 -4.11 13.16
C ALA A 82 6.84 -5.06 12.45
N LEU A 83 6.68 -5.30 11.15
CA LEU A 83 7.62 -6.07 10.32
C LEU A 83 8.73 -5.18 9.76
N ASN A 84 8.36 -4.04 9.19
CA ASN A 84 9.26 -3.04 8.61
C ASN A 84 8.45 -1.79 8.23
N THR A 85 9.14 -0.67 7.99
CA THR A 85 8.52 0.53 7.39
C THR A 85 8.33 0.37 5.88
N ALA A 86 7.36 1.09 5.30
CA ALA A 86 7.06 1.09 3.87
C ALA A 86 6.31 2.37 3.46
N ASN A 87 6.02 2.53 2.16
CA ASN A 87 5.19 3.64 1.65
C ASN A 87 3.69 3.31 1.62
N CYS A 88 3.32 2.05 1.78
CA CYS A 88 1.95 1.61 1.86
C CYS A 88 1.74 0.74 3.11
N TYR A 89 0.60 0.91 3.76
CA TYR A 89 0.19 0.06 4.87
C TYR A 89 -1.24 -0.42 4.66
N ILE A 90 -1.49 -1.70 4.92
CA ILE A 90 -2.82 -2.30 4.89
C ILE A 90 -3.43 -2.19 6.29
N ALA A 91 -4.60 -1.55 6.40
CA ALA A 91 -5.39 -1.44 7.62
C ALA A 91 -6.66 -2.29 7.46
N PRO A 92 -6.69 -3.55 7.96
CA PRO A 92 -7.74 -4.50 7.61
C PRO A 92 -9.08 -4.26 8.30
N GLU A 93 -9.08 -3.56 9.43
CA GLU A 93 -10.28 -3.36 10.25
C GLU A 93 -10.81 -1.94 10.15
N LEU A 94 -12.13 -1.79 10.15
CA LEU A 94 -12.81 -0.49 10.26
C LEU A 94 -12.94 -0.07 11.73
N LEU A 95 -13.06 1.25 11.97
CA LEU A 95 -13.21 1.84 13.30
C LEU A 95 -12.10 1.43 14.27
N ARG A 96 -10.87 1.26 13.76
CA ARG A 96 -9.72 0.75 14.47
C ARG A 96 -8.58 1.77 14.48
N ASP A 97 -7.84 1.82 15.58
CA ASP A 97 -6.68 2.69 15.73
C ASP A 97 -5.40 2.01 15.23
N TYR A 98 -4.63 2.74 14.45
CA TYR A 98 -3.38 2.29 13.82
C TYR A 98 -2.29 3.34 13.97
N SER A 99 -1.04 2.90 13.92
CA SER A 99 0.11 3.80 13.82
C SER A 99 1.25 3.22 13.00
N PHE A 100 2.14 4.11 12.58
CA PHE A 100 3.41 3.74 11.94
C PHE A 100 4.48 4.79 12.19
N ASP A 101 5.76 4.40 12.08
CA ASP A 101 6.91 5.29 12.19
C ASP A 101 6.97 6.23 10.97
N ALA A 102 6.87 7.53 11.22
CA ALA A 102 6.93 8.58 10.21
C ALA A 102 8.32 9.26 10.13
N THR A 103 9.34 8.68 10.75
CA THR A 103 10.70 9.20 10.72
C THR A 103 11.58 8.55 9.66
N VAL A 104 11.06 7.53 8.95
CA VAL A 104 11.79 6.70 7.99
C VAL A 104 11.19 6.85 6.60
N GLN A 105 12.04 7.07 5.59
CA GLN A 105 11.64 7.04 4.18
C GLN A 105 11.44 5.61 3.71
N GLY A 106 10.23 5.26 3.25
CA GLY A 106 9.91 3.95 2.72
C GLY A 106 10.35 2.82 3.68
N ASN A 107 11.17 1.90 3.19
CA ASN A 107 11.71 0.78 3.99
C ASN A 107 13.02 1.14 4.75
N GLY A 108 13.51 2.37 4.65
CA GLY A 108 14.74 2.82 5.30
C GLY A 108 16.04 2.21 4.76
N CYS A 109 15.98 1.42 3.69
CA CYS A 109 17.15 0.72 3.18
C CYS A 109 17.89 1.53 2.11
N ALA A 110 19.22 1.68 2.28
CA ALA A 110 20.06 2.21 1.23
C ALA A 110 20.21 1.19 0.09
N THR A 111 20.10 1.69 -1.12
CA THR A 111 20.30 0.92 -2.35
C THR A 111 21.24 1.67 -3.28
N LEU A 112 21.54 1.14 -4.48
CA LEU A 112 22.42 1.77 -5.43
C LEU A 112 21.89 3.18 -5.78
N ASN A 113 22.72 4.20 -5.57
CA ASN A 113 22.44 5.62 -5.81
C ASN A 113 21.25 6.21 -5.03
N ILE A 114 20.72 5.50 -4.03
CA ILE A 114 19.64 5.98 -3.15
C ILE A 114 20.07 5.83 -1.71
N THR A 115 20.20 6.95 -1.00
CA THR A 115 20.50 6.99 0.43
C THR A 115 19.32 7.56 1.19
N PRO A 116 18.64 6.76 2.03
CA PRO A 116 17.52 7.25 2.81
C PRO A 116 17.96 8.31 3.82
N GLN A 117 17.07 9.27 4.05
CA GLN A 117 17.26 10.30 5.06
C GLN A 117 16.20 10.17 6.14
N ARG A 118 16.52 10.62 7.34
CA ARG A 118 15.54 10.68 8.42
C ARG A 118 14.54 11.79 8.15
N LEU A 119 13.27 11.44 8.24
CA LEU A 119 12.18 12.39 8.10
C LEU A 119 11.97 13.18 9.41
N SER A 120 11.60 14.45 9.26
CA SER A 120 11.17 15.33 10.34
C SER A 120 10.12 16.28 9.81
N GLY A 121 8.97 16.37 10.46
CA GLY A 121 7.88 17.25 10.11
C GLY A 121 7.27 17.91 11.32
N ALA A 122 6.33 18.82 11.09
CA ALA A 122 5.61 19.56 12.11
C ALA A 122 4.24 18.96 12.41
N TYR A 123 3.55 18.44 11.39
CA TYR A 123 2.22 17.85 11.51
C TYR A 123 1.94 16.86 10.38
N ALA A 124 1.00 15.94 10.62
CA ALA A 124 0.46 15.08 9.58
C ALA A 124 -0.91 15.58 9.10
N ARG A 125 -1.26 15.29 7.86
CA ARG A 125 -2.52 15.68 7.23
C ARG A 125 -3.01 14.58 6.29
N LEU A 126 -4.33 14.37 6.27
CA LEU A 126 -5.00 13.59 5.26
C LEU A 126 -5.02 14.41 3.95
N ILE A 127 -4.41 13.90 2.90
CA ILE A 127 -4.32 14.58 1.60
C ILE A 127 -5.57 14.26 0.78
N TRP A 128 -5.90 12.97 0.65
CA TRP A 128 -7.12 12.51 -0.01
C TRP A 128 -7.57 11.14 0.51
N GLU A 129 -8.82 10.82 0.25
CA GLU A 129 -9.43 9.50 0.48
C GLU A 129 -10.45 9.15 -0.61
N THR A 130 -10.73 7.83 -0.79
CA THR A 130 -11.67 7.34 -1.81
C THR A 130 -13.09 7.13 -1.30
N GLY A 131 -13.38 7.49 -0.08
CA GLY A 131 -14.70 7.33 0.55
C GLY A 131 -15.80 8.15 -0.12
N THR A 132 -17.03 7.88 0.23
CA THR A 132 -18.20 8.60 -0.29
C THR A 132 -18.46 9.92 0.45
N GLN A 133 -17.86 10.07 1.62
CA GLN A 133 -17.93 11.28 2.46
C GLN A 133 -16.58 11.54 3.10
N ALA A 134 -16.28 12.78 3.40
CA ALA A 134 -15.07 13.15 4.11
C ALA A 134 -14.96 12.42 5.46
N ASN A 135 -13.76 11.93 5.76
CA ASN A 135 -13.43 11.15 6.96
C ASN A 135 -14.15 9.79 7.08
N SER A 136 -14.63 9.24 5.94
CA SER A 136 -15.26 7.92 5.95
C SER A 136 -14.26 6.76 5.84
N VAL A 137 -13.07 6.98 5.29
CA VAL A 137 -11.96 6.01 5.25
C VAL A 137 -11.00 6.24 6.42
N ILE A 138 -10.59 7.48 6.67
CA ILE A 138 -9.77 7.88 7.83
C ILE A 138 -10.57 8.88 8.66
N SER A 139 -11.02 8.46 9.84
CA SER A 139 -11.90 9.27 10.70
C SER A 139 -11.15 10.23 11.62
N SER A 140 -9.91 9.93 11.98
CA SER A 140 -9.04 10.83 12.75
C SER A 140 -7.58 10.59 12.44
N LEU A 141 -6.75 11.62 12.64
CA LEU A 141 -5.33 11.60 12.35
C LEU A 141 -4.57 12.47 13.35
N GLY A 142 -3.42 12.00 13.82
CA GLY A 142 -2.50 12.72 14.69
C GLY A 142 -1.03 12.40 14.39
N TYR A 143 -0.14 13.28 14.84
CA TYR A 143 1.30 13.12 14.76
C TYR A 143 1.94 13.53 16.08
N ASP A 144 2.79 12.70 16.66
CA ASP A 144 3.42 12.94 17.96
C ASP A 144 4.89 13.39 17.88
N GLY A 145 5.39 13.69 16.69
CA GLY A 145 6.78 14.04 16.42
C GLY A 145 7.63 12.87 15.90
N SER A 146 7.10 11.65 15.94
CA SER A 146 7.77 10.45 15.45
C SER A 146 6.82 9.49 14.72
N ARG A 147 5.63 9.27 15.25
CA ARG A 147 4.63 8.35 14.70
C ARG A 147 3.40 9.10 14.21
N ILE A 148 2.88 8.66 13.11
CA ILE A 148 1.52 9.01 12.66
C ILE A 148 0.56 7.99 13.25
N ARG A 149 -0.48 8.49 13.93
CA ARG A 149 -1.60 7.72 14.48
C ARG A 149 -2.86 8.08 13.74
N PHE A 150 -3.65 7.09 13.40
CA PHE A 150 -4.93 7.35 12.74
C PHE A 150 -5.97 6.29 13.13
N ARG A 151 -7.23 6.67 13.00
CA ARG A 151 -8.36 5.76 13.13
C ARG A 151 -9.02 5.59 11.78
N THR A 152 -9.27 4.36 11.38
CA THR A 152 -10.07 4.05 10.20
C THR A 152 -11.53 4.48 10.41
N GLY A 153 -12.20 4.83 9.33
CA GLY A 153 -13.62 5.20 9.34
C GLY A 153 -14.55 4.01 9.18
N THR A 154 -15.72 4.29 8.62
CA THR A 154 -16.79 3.31 8.42
C THR A 154 -16.76 2.64 7.05
N GLN A 155 -15.86 3.05 6.14
CA GLN A 155 -15.77 2.55 4.78
C GLN A 155 -14.37 2.03 4.45
N GLN A 156 -14.32 0.93 3.72
CA GLN A 156 -13.09 0.50 3.04
C GLN A 156 -12.75 1.48 1.92
N GLY A 157 -11.48 1.62 1.64
CA GLY A 157 -11.00 2.53 0.61
C GLY A 157 -9.49 2.73 0.67
N ASN A 158 -9.04 3.77 0.03
CA ASN A 158 -7.66 4.19 0.04
C ASN A 158 -7.56 5.63 0.54
N ALA A 159 -6.46 5.96 1.17
CA ALA A 159 -6.17 7.30 1.63
C ALA A 159 -4.68 7.61 1.46
N LEU A 160 -4.34 8.87 1.28
CA LEU A 160 -2.97 9.36 1.29
C LEU A 160 -2.79 10.28 2.49
N ILE A 161 -1.86 9.94 3.36
CA ILE A 161 -1.47 10.75 4.51
C ILE A 161 -0.11 11.36 4.23
N GLY A 162 0.04 12.67 4.45
CA GLY A 162 1.31 13.38 4.32
C GLY A 162 1.85 13.87 5.66
N LEU A 163 3.17 13.90 5.79
CA LEU A 163 3.92 14.62 6.80
C LEU A 163 4.37 15.96 6.22
N PHE A 164 4.11 17.05 6.91
CA PHE A 164 4.39 18.41 6.44
C PHE A 164 5.35 19.14 7.38
N ASN A 165 6.18 20.01 6.82
CA ASN A 165 7.00 20.93 7.59
C ASN A 165 6.19 22.15 8.07
N VAL A 166 6.82 23.04 8.83
CA VAL A 166 6.18 24.27 9.33
C VAL A 166 5.78 25.24 8.21
N GLY A 167 6.39 25.14 7.04
CA GLY A 167 6.09 25.93 5.84
C GLY A 167 4.88 25.41 5.06
N GLY A 168 4.38 24.21 5.39
CA GLY A 168 3.28 23.57 4.66
C GLY A 168 3.72 22.74 3.46
N GLU A 169 5.00 22.49 3.29
CA GLU A 169 5.54 21.63 2.22
C GLU A 169 5.45 20.16 2.68
N CYS A 170 5.04 19.28 1.77
CA CYS A 170 5.00 17.84 2.01
C CYS A 170 6.43 17.28 2.07
N VAL A 171 6.79 16.70 3.22
CA VAL A 171 8.09 16.06 3.44
C VAL A 171 8.08 14.62 2.92
N TRP A 172 7.00 13.90 3.15
CA TRP A 172 6.77 12.53 2.72
C TRP A 172 5.29 12.19 2.81
N SER A 173 4.85 11.14 2.09
CA SER A 173 3.47 10.68 2.07
C SER A 173 3.41 9.15 2.07
N TRP A 174 2.32 8.63 2.63
CA TRP A 174 2.06 7.20 2.74
C TRP A 174 0.66 6.87 2.26
N HIS A 175 0.55 5.81 1.48
CA HIS A 175 -0.71 5.21 1.07
C HIS A 175 -1.25 4.32 2.19
N ILE A 176 -2.45 4.60 2.66
CA ILE A 176 -3.18 3.75 3.61
C ILE A 176 -4.27 3.01 2.84
N TRP A 177 -4.15 1.68 2.83
CA TRP A 177 -5.08 0.79 2.14
C TRP A 177 -6.00 0.15 3.17
N VAL A 178 -7.19 0.75 3.37
CA VAL A 178 -8.22 0.28 4.31
C VAL A 178 -9.06 -0.76 3.59
N ALA A 179 -8.77 -2.02 3.81
CA ALA A 179 -9.47 -3.15 3.19
C ALA A 179 -9.39 -4.37 4.09
N ASN A 180 -10.48 -5.11 4.22
CA ASN A 180 -10.47 -6.43 4.86
C ASN A 180 -9.66 -7.39 3.98
N TYR A 181 -8.34 -7.26 4.04
CA TYR A 181 -7.40 -7.93 3.17
C TYR A 181 -6.13 -8.31 3.94
N ASP A 182 -5.82 -9.59 3.89
CA ASP A 182 -4.55 -10.13 4.34
C ASP A 182 -3.83 -10.78 3.14
N PRO A 183 -2.75 -10.16 2.64
CA PRO A 183 -2.01 -10.68 1.51
C PRO A 183 -1.32 -12.00 1.79
N GLU A 184 -1.02 -12.34 3.04
CA GLU A 184 -0.39 -13.63 3.38
C GLU A 184 -1.37 -14.79 3.19
N SER A 185 -2.63 -14.62 3.59
CA SER A 185 -3.65 -15.67 3.47
C SER A 185 -4.23 -15.83 2.07
N SER A 186 -4.22 -14.76 1.26
CA SER A 186 -4.82 -14.73 -0.09
C SER A 186 -3.80 -14.76 -1.23
N SER A 187 -2.51 -14.79 -0.91
CA SER A 187 -1.42 -14.78 -1.89
C SER A 187 -1.44 -16.01 -2.81
N GLN A 188 -0.83 -15.85 -3.97
CA GLN A 188 -0.83 -16.83 -5.03
C GLN A 188 0.59 -17.23 -5.40
N LYS A 189 0.93 -18.51 -5.17
CA LYS A 189 2.22 -19.06 -5.57
C LYS A 189 2.19 -19.47 -7.04
N TYR A 190 2.97 -18.79 -7.86
CA TYR A 190 3.10 -19.06 -9.28
C TYR A 190 3.97 -20.30 -9.55
N SER A 191 3.94 -20.79 -10.78
CA SER A 191 4.75 -21.96 -11.17
C SER A 191 6.25 -21.70 -11.14
N SER A 192 6.68 -20.46 -11.25
CA SER A 192 8.06 -20.02 -11.03
C SER A 192 8.55 -20.22 -9.59
N GLY A 193 7.63 -20.30 -8.63
CA GLY A 193 7.92 -20.31 -7.19
C GLY A 193 7.60 -19.01 -6.51
N ASP A 194 7.42 -17.95 -7.27
CA ASP A 194 7.14 -16.60 -6.80
C ASP A 194 5.74 -16.48 -6.22
N ILE A 195 5.57 -15.59 -5.23
CA ILE A 195 4.32 -15.40 -4.51
C ILE A 195 3.80 -13.99 -4.77
N PHE A 196 2.67 -13.88 -5.47
CA PHE A 196 2.02 -12.62 -5.79
C PHE A 196 0.80 -12.35 -4.92
N MET A 197 0.46 -11.09 -4.72
CA MET A 197 -0.86 -10.70 -4.24
C MET A 197 -1.94 -11.14 -5.24
N ASP A 198 -3.15 -11.41 -4.74
CA ASP A 198 -4.31 -11.80 -5.58
C ASP A 198 -4.93 -10.62 -6.33
N ARG A 199 -4.55 -9.38 -5.99
CA ARG A 199 -5.08 -8.11 -6.52
C ARG A 199 -4.00 -7.05 -6.70
N ASN A 200 -4.30 -6.01 -7.48
CA ASN A 200 -3.43 -4.86 -7.63
C ASN A 200 -3.42 -4.02 -6.35
N LEU A 201 -2.32 -3.29 -6.13
CA LEU A 201 -2.11 -2.40 -5.01
C LEU A 201 -3.23 -1.35 -4.93
N GLY A 202 -3.89 -1.26 -3.78
CA GLY A 202 -5.03 -0.37 -3.56
C GLY A 202 -6.40 -0.92 -4.00
N ALA A 203 -6.50 -2.13 -4.57
CA ALA A 203 -7.79 -2.74 -4.91
C ALA A 203 -8.52 -3.22 -3.65
N VAL A 204 -9.65 -2.63 -3.33
CA VAL A 204 -10.42 -2.98 -2.12
C VAL A 204 -11.22 -4.28 -2.26
N GLU A 205 -11.37 -4.78 -3.49
CA GLU A 205 -12.13 -5.98 -3.80
C GLU A 205 -11.58 -6.69 -5.06
N THR A 206 -12.07 -7.90 -5.32
CA THR A 206 -11.73 -8.71 -6.51
C THR A 206 -12.94 -8.95 -7.43
N ASP A 207 -13.99 -8.17 -7.28
CA ASP A 207 -15.13 -8.13 -8.20
C ASP A 207 -14.82 -7.19 -9.36
N TYR A 208 -14.34 -7.73 -10.46
CA TYR A 208 -13.91 -6.96 -11.64
C TYR A 208 -15.08 -6.37 -12.47
N THR A 209 -16.32 -6.45 -11.98
CA THR A 209 -17.44 -5.65 -12.47
C THR A 209 -17.48 -4.25 -11.82
N LYS A 210 -16.57 -3.99 -10.88
CA LYS A 210 -16.44 -2.72 -10.17
C LYS A 210 -15.07 -2.08 -10.42
N VAL A 211 -15.06 -0.78 -10.61
CA VAL A 211 -13.82 -0.03 -10.89
C VAL A 211 -12.85 -0.02 -9.69
N THR A 212 -13.34 -0.22 -8.48
CA THR A 212 -12.56 -0.33 -7.24
C THR A 212 -11.67 -1.57 -7.18
N ALA A 213 -11.90 -2.55 -8.08
CA ALA A 213 -11.03 -3.70 -8.27
C ALA A 213 -9.80 -3.43 -9.14
N PHE A 214 -9.71 -2.28 -9.79
CA PHE A 214 -8.55 -1.94 -10.63
C PHE A 214 -7.28 -1.69 -9.80
N GLY A 215 -7.43 -1.23 -8.56
CA GLY A 215 -6.32 -0.72 -7.75
C GLY A 215 -5.92 0.69 -8.16
N LEU A 216 -4.86 1.20 -7.57
CA LEU A 216 -4.35 2.54 -7.82
C LEU A 216 -3.26 2.50 -8.91
N TYR A 217 -3.00 3.66 -9.50
CA TYR A 217 -2.06 3.82 -10.61
C TYR A 217 -0.81 4.56 -10.14
N TYR A 218 0.34 4.22 -10.68
CA TYR A 218 1.63 4.78 -10.29
C TYR A 218 2.41 5.17 -11.54
N GLN A 219 2.96 6.38 -11.59
CA GLN A 219 4.04 6.68 -12.53
C GLN A 219 5.27 5.85 -12.14
N TRP A 220 5.98 5.34 -13.12
CA TRP A 220 7.09 4.42 -12.83
C TRP A 220 8.16 5.04 -11.93
N GLY A 221 8.50 4.35 -10.87
CA GLY A 221 9.46 4.84 -9.88
C GLY A 221 8.85 5.72 -8.78
N ARG A 222 7.60 6.18 -8.91
CA ARG A 222 6.92 6.98 -7.90
C ARG A 222 6.27 6.12 -6.81
N LYS A 223 6.34 6.61 -5.57
CA LYS A 223 5.69 5.97 -4.42
C LYS A 223 4.22 6.37 -4.26
N ASP A 224 3.81 7.52 -4.81
CA ASP A 224 2.50 8.12 -4.62
C ASP A 224 1.50 7.68 -5.68
N PRO A 225 0.31 7.21 -5.27
CA PRO A 225 -0.69 6.70 -6.18
C PRO A 225 -1.58 7.77 -6.79
N PHE A 226 -2.04 7.49 -8.00
CA PHE A 226 -3.06 8.23 -8.74
C PHE A 226 -4.40 7.47 -8.78
N PRO A 227 -5.52 8.16 -9.05
CA PRO A 227 -6.83 7.54 -9.14
C PRO A 227 -6.89 6.40 -10.16
N TYR A 228 -7.87 5.51 -10.00
CA TYR A 228 -8.28 4.52 -11.00
C TYR A 228 -9.32 5.11 -11.97
N PRO A 229 -9.62 4.46 -13.13
CA PRO A 229 -10.64 4.96 -14.07
C PRO A 229 -12.03 4.93 -13.44
N ALA A 230 -12.83 5.98 -13.69
CA ALA A 230 -14.19 6.08 -13.18
C ALA A 230 -15.19 5.14 -13.87
N SER A 231 -14.80 4.51 -14.99
CA SER A 231 -15.65 3.59 -15.76
C SER A 231 -14.81 2.59 -16.56
N PHE A 232 -15.49 1.60 -17.15
CA PHE A 232 -14.89 0.58 -18.03
C PHE A 232 -14.89 1.00 -19.51
N THR A 233 -14.80 2.26 -19.80
CA THR A 233 -14.81 2.78 -21.17
C THR A 233 -13.45 3.34 -21.55
N ASN A 234 -13.10 3.21 -22.83
CA ASN A 234 -11.92 3.89 -23.36
C ASN A 234 -12.04 5.42 -23.15
N ASN A 235 -10.95 6.08 -22.83
CA ASN A 235 -10.88 7.49 -22.45
C ASN A 235 -11.71 7.82 -21.18
N ALA A 236 -11.86 6.85 -20.26
CA ALA A 236 -12.46 7.11 -18.96
C ALA A 236 -11.72 8.24 -18.24
N ARG A 237 -12.44 9.07 -17.52
CA ARG A 237 -11.85 10.06 -16.61
C ARG A 237 -11.35 9.38 -15.35
N PRO A 238 -10.40 10.00 -14.60
CA PRO A 238 -10.03 9.52 -13.29
C PRO A 238 -11.24 9.55 -12.33
N ALA A 239 -11.31 8.58 -11.43
CA ALA A 239 -12.28 8.56 -10.35
C ALA A 239 -12.10 9.78 -9.44
N SER A 240 -13.21 10.34 -8.97
CA SER A 240 -13.17 11.46 -8.04
C SER A 240 -12.81 10.98 -6.65
N PHE A 241 -11.71 11.48 -6.10
CA PHE A 241 -11.33 11.32 -4.70
C PHE A 241 -11.73 12.56 -3.91
N ILE A 242 -11.84 12.41 -2.61
CA ILE A 242 -12.08 13.53 -1.70
C ILE A 242 -10.73 14.08 -1.28
N TYR A 243 -10.42 15.30 -1.69
CA TYR A 243 -9.19 16.00 -1.32
C TYR A 243 -9.46 16.91 -0.11
N HIS A 244 -8.51 16.99 0.79
CA HIS A 244 -8.63 17.72 2.05
C HIS A 244 -7.70 18.95 2.08
N ASP A 245 -8.08 19.95 2.85
CA ASP A 245 -7.24 21.11 3.22
C ASP A 245 -6.60 21.85 2.04
N GLY A 246 -7.36 22.01 0.96
CA GLY A 246 -6.89 22.74 -0.22
C GLY A 246 -6.03 21.94 -1.17
N HIS A 247 -5.72 20.68 -0.88
CA HIS A 247 -5.12 19.78 -1.87
C HIS A 247 -6.14 19.43 -2.96
N ALA A 248 -5.64 19.21 -4.15
CA ALA A 248 -6.42 18.76 -5.30
C ALA A 248 -5.55 17.89 -6.21
N TYR A 249 -6.19 17.04 -6.98
CA TYR A 249 -5.53 16.42 -8.11
C TYR A 249 -5.16 17.49 -9.13
N GLY A 250 -3.92 17.44 -9.61
CA GLY A 250 -3.41 18.34 -10.62
C GLY A 250 -2.52 17.63 -11.64
N THR A 251 -2.32 18.28 -12.76
CA THR A 251 -1.35 17.87 -13.78
C THR A 251 -0.46 19.04 -14.10
N ILE A 252 0.80 18.78 -14.39
CA ILE A 252 1.70 19.80 -14.93
C ILE A 252 2.31 19.31 -16.24
N ARG A 253 2.54 20.28 -17.14
CA ARG A 253 3.30 20.12 -18.37
C ARG A 253 4.62 20.82 -18.18
N PRO A 254 5.75 20.10 -18.35
CA PRO A 254 7.08 20.67 -18.05
C PRO A 254 7.43 21.93 -18.82
N GLU A 255 6.89 22.10 -20.02
CA GLU A 255 7.11 23.29 -20.87
C GLU A 255 6.60 24.60 -20.25
N ASP A 256 5.69 24.51 -19.27
CA ASP A 256 5.14 25.67 -18.56
C ASP A 256 6.00 26.12 -17.35
N TYR A 257 7.10 25.39 -17.04
CA TYR A 257 7.91 25.52 -15.84
C TYR A 257 9.42 25.40 -16.16
N ASP A 258 10.26 25.52 -15.13
CA ASP A 258 11.62 25.00 -15.21
C ASP A 258 11.56 23.44 -15.11
N ALA A 259 11.71 22.78 -16.25
CA ALA A 259 11.62 21.33 -16.36
C ALA A 259 12.59 20.60 -15.41
N ARG A 260 13.80 21.15 -15.18
CA ARG A 260 14.80 20.57 -14.28
C ARG A 260 14.33 20.56 -12.82
N GLU A 261 13.52 21.53 -12.43
CA GLU A 261 12.93 21.61 -11.09
C GLU A 261 11.74 20.67 -10.96
N VAL A 262 10.73 20.81 -11.84
CA VAL A 262 9.45 20.10 -11.68
C VAL A 262 9.52 18.62 -12.07
N MET A 263 10.44 18.24 -12.96
CA MET A 263 10.70 16.85 -13.33
C MET A 263 11.77 16.22 -12.43
N SER A 264 11.61 16.30 -11.13
CA SER A 264 12.53 15.75 -10.13
C SER A 264 11.82 14.91 -9.08
N VAL A 265 12.54 13.97 -8.46
CA VAL A 265 12.02 13.14 -7.39
C VAL A 265 11.66 13.98 -6.16
N GLU A 266 12.45 15.00 -5.88
CA GLU A 266 12.23 15.96 -4.78
C GLU A 266 10.91 16.71 -4.97
N TRP A 267 10.72 17.29 -6.15
CA TRP A 267 9.49 18.02 -6.46
C TRP A 267 8.26 17.10 -6.40
N ALA A 268 8.34 15.92 -7.01
CA ALA A 268 7.27 14.94 -6.99
C ALA A 268 6.89 14.48 -5.57
N THR A 269 7.87 14.37 -4.66
CA THR A 269 7.66 14.05 -3.25
C THR A 269 6.89 15.16 -2.52
N GLN A 270 7.18 16.42 -2.83
CA GLN A 270 6.50 17.59 -2.27
C GLN A 270 5.09 17.78 -2.86
N HIS A 271 4.84 17.24 -4.06
CA HIS A 271 3.59 17.36 -4.81
C HIS A 271 2.97 15.99 -5.12
N PRO A 272 2.60 15.20 -4.09
CA PRO A 272 2.18 13.81 -4.26
C PRO A 272 0.88 13.62 -5.05
N THR A 273 0.08 14.69 -5.21
CA THR A 273 -1.19 14.68 -5.96
C THR A 273 -1.05 15.20 -7.40
N THR A 274 0.14 15.61 -7.81
CA THR A 274 0.36 16.21 -9.13
C THR A 274 0.98 15.20 -10.09
N PHE A 275 0.31 14.96 -11.20
CA PHE A 275 0.80 14.14 -12.30
C PHE A 275 1.76 14.96 -13.17
N ILE A 276 2.94 14.44 -13.46
CA ILE A 276 3.94 15.09 -14.29
C ILE A 276 3.88 14.48 -15.69
N HIS A 277 3.43 15.26 -16.67
CA HIS A 277 3.45 14.83 -18.07
C HIS A 277 4.88 14.74 -18.61
N LYS A 278 5.05 14.01 -19.71
CA LYS A 278 6.29 14.09 -20.50
C LYS A 278 6.50 15.51 -21.01
N ALA A 279 7.75 15.86 -21.26
CA ALA A 279 8.06 17.09 -21.98
C ALA A 279 7.65 17.00 -23.47
N ASP A 280 7.06 18.07 -23.98
CA ASP A 280 6.59 18.16 -25.37
C ASP A 280 7.50 19.07 -26.22
N TYR A 281 8.79 19.15 -25.89
CA TYR A 281 9.77 19.91 -26.67
C TYR A 281 10.78 19.00 -27.39
N GLU A 282 11.38 19.50 -28.47
CA GLU A 282 12.47 18.80 -29.11
C GLU A 282 13.69 18.77 -28.17
N VAL A 283 14.31 17.61 -28.03
CA VAL A 283 15.46 17.41 -27.16
C VAL A 283 16.69 18.10 -27.77
N ASP A 284 17.06 19.23 -27.22
CA ASP A 284 18.28 19.93 -27.58
C ASP A 284 19.52 19.41 -26.84
N GLU A 285 19.30 18.70 -25.72
CA GLU A 285 20.37 18.18 -24.87
C GLU A 285 20.33 16.65 -24.86
N PRO A 286 21.45 15.95 -25.04
CA PRO A 286 21.50 14.48 -25.08
C PRO A 286 21.22 13.80 -23.74
N GLU A 287 20.97 14.56 -22.68
CA GLU A 287 20.70 14.08 -21.32
C GLU A 287 19.21 14.11 -20.94
N GLU A 288 18.34 14.65 -21.81
CA GLU A 288 16.90 14.77 -21.55
C GLU A 288 16.16 13.51 -21.99
N ASP A 289 15.28 13.01 -21.14
CA ASP A 289 14.41 11.88 -21.46
C ASP A 289 12.95 12.35 -21.62
N VAL A 290 12.56 12.54 -22.87
CA VAL A 290 11.20 13.01 -23.23
C VAL A 290 10.10 12.01 -22.93
N LEU A 291 10.42 10.76 -22.58
CA LEU A 291 9.48 9.69 -22.29
C LEU A 291 9.31 9.40 -20.79
N ASP A 292 10.05 10.12 -19.95
CA ASP A 292 10.00 10.02 -18.50
C ASP A 292 9.28 11.24 -17.88
N TRP A 293 8.79 11.10 -16.67
CA TRP A 293 8.36 12.20 -15.81
C TRP A 293 9.54 12.88 -15.09
N LEU A 294 10.72 12.28 -15.17
CA LEU A 294 11.99 12.84 -14.70
C LEU A 294 12.75 13.48 -15.84
N PHE A 295 13.37 14.64 -15.58
CA PHE A 295 14.25 15.31 -16.53
C PHE A 295 15.46 14.45 -16.92
N ARG A 296 15.96 13.68 -15.95
CA ARG A 296 16.97 12.62 -16.13
C ARG A 296 16.46 11.34 -15.55
N SER A 297 16.39 10.30 -16.35
CA SER A 297 15.92 8.99 -15.93
C SER A 297 16.71 8.42 -14.75
N HIS A 298 16.00 7.88 -13.78
CA HIS A 298 16.57 7.19 -12.64
C HIS A 298 16.07 5.74 -12.61
N HIS A 299 16.95 4.81 -13.01
CA HIS A 299 16.56 3.41 -13.26
C HIS A 299 16.35 2.57 -12.01
N ASN A 300 16.69 3.07 -10.82
CA ASN A 300 16.68 2.31 -9.55
C ASN A 300 15.59 2.75 -8.57
N LEU A 301 14.56 3.49 -9.00
CA LEU A 301 13.59 4.03 -8.04
C LEU A 301 12.77 2.95 -7.35
N TRP A 302 12.38 1.88 -8.02
CA TRP A 302 11.63 0.78 -7.40
C TRP A 302 12.48 -0.44 -7.09
N GLY A 303 13.61 -0.61 -7.78
CA GLY A 303 14.46 -1.76 -7.63
C GLY A 303 15.92 -1.45 -7.86
N ASN A 304 16.79 -2.28 -7.31
CA ASN A 304 18.23 -2.12 -7.43
C ASN A 304 18.75 -2.80 -8.70
N THR A 305 18.56 -2.14 -9.85
CA THR A 305 19.13 -2.62 -11.10
C THR A 305 20.56 -2.10 -11.28
N THR A 306 21.38 -2.78 -12.08
CA THR A 306 22.69 -2.27 -12.49
C THR A 306 22.50 -1.21 -13.59
N GLU A 307 23.34 -0.19 -13.63
CA GLU A 307 23.29 0.94 -14.59
C GLU A 307 23.38 0.51 -16.08
N GLN A 308 23.67 -0.76 -16.37
CA GLN A 308 23.92 -1.24 -17.73
C GLN A 308 22.83 -2.17 -18.25
N GLY A 309 21.57 -1.87 -17.97
CA GLY A 309 20.50 -2.48 -18.72
C GLY A 309 19.90 -3.73 -18.14
N TYR A 310 18.96 -4.19 -18.87
CA TYR A 310 18.09 -5.31 -18.76
C TYR A 310 18.80 -6.60 -18.29
N ASP A 311 18.82 -6.83 -16.99
CA ASP A 311 19.18 -8.12 -16.42
C ASP A 311 17.92 -8.71 -15.75
N VAL A 312 17.19 -9.49 -16.52
CA VAL A 312 15.96 -10.19 -16.10
C VAL A 312 16.17 -11.21 -14.99
N SER A 313 17.42 -11.50 -14.65
CA SER A 313 17.78 -12.59 -13.73
C SER A 313 18.05 -12.15 -12.30
N LYS A 314 18.03 -10.85 -12.00
CA LYS A 314 18.37 -10.34 -10.66
C LYS A 314 17.15 -9.99 -9.85
N VAL A 315 17.06 -10.58 -8.66
CA VAL A 315 16.13 -10.17 -7.61
C VAL A 315 16.51 -8.76 -7.15
N CYS A 316 15.65 -7.80 -7.45
CA CYS A 316 15.83 -6.43 -7.04
C CYS A 316 15.54 -6.27 -5.55
N ARG A 317 16.34 -5.44 -4.86
CA ARG A 317 16.00 -5.01 -3.51
C ARG A 317 14.97 -3.88 -3.58
N LYS A 318 13.97 -3.97 -2.74
CA LYS A 318 13.02 -2.90 -2.49
C LYS A 318 13.74 -1.60 -2.10
N THR A 319 13.39 -0.50 -2.73
CA THR A 319 13.94 0.83 -2.42
C THR A 319 12.99 1.62 -1.53
N ILE A 320 13.43 2.81 -1.08
CA ILE A 320 12.57 3.74 -0.33
C ILE A 320 11.40 4.31 -1.15
N TYR A 321 11.41 4.19 -2.47
CA TYR A 321 10.32 4.65 -3.35
C TYR A 321 9.37 3.54 -3.80
N ASP A 322 9.63 2.28 -3.44
CA ASP A 322 8.75 1.17 -3.76
C ASP A 322 7.38 1.36 -3.07
N PRO A 323 6.26 1.31 -3.80
CA PRO A 323 4.93 1.60 -3.26
C PRO A 323 4.28 0.43 -2.50
N CYS A 324 4.87 -0.78 -2.51
CA CYS A 324 4.28 -1.96 -1.91
C CYS A 324 4.37 -1.96 -0.37
N PRO A 325 3.46 -2.65 0.34
CA PRO A 325 3.48 -2.74 1.79
C PRO A 325 4.68 -3.54 2.32
N PRO A 326 4.90 -3.56 3.66
CA PRO A 326 5.99 -4.33 4.28
C PRO A 326 5.97 -5.80 3.88
N GLY A 327 7.14 -6.38 3.56
CA GLY A 327 7.30 -7.77 3.11
C GLY A 327 6.92 -8.02 1.65
N TRP A 328 6.53 -6.97 0.92
CA TRP A 328 6.13 -7.03 -0.49
C TRP A 328 6.88 -5.95 -1.30
N ARG A 329 7.18 -6.24 -2.56
CA ARG A 329 7.89 -5.34 -3.48
C ARG A 329 7.24 -5.29 -4.86
N VAL A 330 7.62 -4.32 -5.66
CA VAL A 330 7.31 -4.32 -7.10
C VAL A 330 8.04 -5.49 -7.77
N PRO A 331 7.37 -6.31 -8.62
CA PRO A 331 7.98 -7.46 -9.27
C PRO A 331 9.01 -7.06 -10.33
N ASP A 332 9.97 -7.93 -10.55
CA ASP A 332 10.83 -7.91 -11.74
C ASP A 332 10.07 -8.45 -12.96
N ALA A 333 10.49 -8.12 -14.16
CA ALA A 333 9.86 -8.64 -15.38
C ALA A 333 9.93 -10.18 -15.46
N CYS A 334 10.99 -10.79 -14.96
CA CYS A 334 11.17 -12.25 -14.94
C CYS A 334 10.23 -12.97 -13.95
N ASP A 335 9.73 -12.28 -12.91
CA ASP A 335 8.80 -12.86 -11.95
C ASP A 335 7.47 -13.29 -12.60
N PHE A 336 7.15 -12.73 -13.78
CA PHE A 336 5.98 -13.12 -14.59
C PHE A 336 6.26 -14.29 -15.55
N GLU A 337 7.39 -14.95 -15.48
CA GLU A 337 7.65 -16.13 -16.29
C GLU A 337 6.69 -17.28 -15.93
N GLY A 338 6.34 -18.07 -16.94
CA GLY A 338 5.46 -19.24 -16.76
C GLY A 338 3.96 -18.96 -16.65
N ILE A 339 3.52 -17.69 -16.68
CA ILE A 339 2.10 -17.38 -16.75
C ILE A 339 1.55 -17.60 -18.17
N ALA A 340 0.29 -18.02 -18.26
CA ALA A 340 -0.42 -18.22 -19.53
C ALA A 340 -1.84 -17.67 -19.45
N MET A 341 -2.39 -17.24 -20.58
CA MET A 341 -3.81 -16.87 -20.63
C MET A 341 -4.70 -18.10 -20.51
N SER A 342 -5.75 -17.98 -19.72
CA SER A 342 -6.89 -18.87 -19.80
C SER A 342 -7.73 -18.51 -21.03
N GLN A 343 -8.28 -19.51 -21.69
CA GLN A 343 -9.20 -19.29 -22.84
C GLN A 343 -10.57 -18.72 -22.43
N THR A 344 -10.83 -18.56 -21.15
CA THR A 344 -12.09 -18.03 -20.64
C THR A 344 -12.07 -16.52 -20.72
N GLN A 345 -12.89 -15.95 -21.61
CA GLN A 345 -13.13 -14.51 -21.65
C GLN A 345 -14.02 -14.09 -20.48
N LEU A 346 -13.61 -13.06 -19.79
CA LEU A 346 -14.35 -12.45 -18.70
C LEU A 346 -14.52 -10.94 -18.97
N PRO A 347 -15.64 -10.34 -18.58
CA PRO A 347 -15.82 -8.91 -18.74
C PRO A 347 -14.78 -8.15 -17.88
N TYR A 348 -14.12 -7.17 -18.48
CA TYR A 348 -13.23 -6.21 -17.83
C TYR A 348 -12.01 -6.79 -17.10
N CYS A 349 -11.67 -8.04 -17.31
CA CYS A 349 -10.48 -8.65 -16.77
C CYS A 349 -9.94 -9.78 -17.64
N VAL A 350 -8.67 -10.09 -17.46
CA VAL A 350 -7.99 -11.22 -18.08
C VAL A 350 -7.81 -12.32 -17.05
N ASN A 351 -8.19 -13.53 -17.40
CA ASN A 351 -7.98 -14.69 -16.55
C ASN A 351 -6.65 -15.36 -16.93
N ILE A 352 -5.73 -15.41 -15.98
CA ILE A 352 -4.38 -15.94 -16.17
C ILE A 352 -4.24 -17.24 -15.41
N VAL A 353 -3.68 -18.25 -16.05
CA VAL A 353 -3.21 -19.47 -15.39
C VAL A 353 -1.84 -19.20 -14.80
N TYR A 354 -1.70 -19.30 -13.50
CA TYR A 354 -0.46 -19.03 -12.80
C TYR A 354 0.22 -20.29 -12.24
N SER A 355 -0.52 -21.38 -12.02
CA SER A 355 0.03 -22.64 -11.56
C SER A 355 -0.92 -23.81 -11.85
N GLY A 356 -0.52 -24.74 -12.74
CA GLY A 356 -1.34 -25.87 -13.15
C GLY A 356 -2.68 -25.43 -13.73
N THR A 357 -3.80 -25.68 -13.04
CA THR A 357 -5.15 -25.24 -13.42
C THR A 357 -5.62 -24.01 -12.62
N LYS A 358 -4.78 -23.49 -11.72
CA LYS A 358 -5.13 -22.33 -10.89
C LYS A 358 -5.09 -21.05 -11.70
N THR A 359 -6.09 -20.21 -11.52
CA THR A 359 -6.25 -18.96 -12.26
C THR A 359 -6.34 -17.76 -11.33
N VAL A 360 -5.87 -16.63 -11.82
CA VAL A 360 -5.99 -15.30 -11.21
C VAL A 360 -6.51 -14.31 -12.23
N ARG A 361 -7.22 -13.30 -11.78
CA ARG A 361 -7.73 -12.24 -12.64
C ARG A 361 -6.87 -10.98 -12.55
N TYR A 362 -6.62 -10.40 -13.72
CA TYR A 362 -6.00 -9.10 -13.86
C TYR A 362 -7.01 -8.14 -14.50
N PRO A 363 -7.31 -7.00 -13.89
CA PRO A 363 -8.29 -6.07 -14.42
C PRO A 363 -7.80 -5.39 -15.70
N ALA A 364 -8.72 -5.15 -16.64
CA ALA A 364 -8.46 -4.40 -17.87
C ALA A 364 -8.67 -2.90 -17.59
N GLY A 365 -7.80 -2.30 -16.80
CA GLY A 365 -7.93 -0.91 -16.34
C GLY A 365 -7.36 0.12 -17.30
N GLY A 366 -6.67 -0.29 -18.38
CA GLY A 366 -5.97 0.62 -19.29
C GLY A 366 -4.74 1.27 -18.68
N THR A 367 -4.21 2.27 -19.36
CA THR A 367 -3.07 3.10 -18.97
C THR A 367 -3.52 4.53 -18.76
N PHE A 368 -3.03 5.19 -17.71
CA PHE A 368 -3.35 6.57 -17.37
C PHE A 368 -2.27 7.53 -17.88
N ASP A 369 -2.68 8.57 -18.59
CA ASP A 369 -1.80 9.60 -19.17
C ASP A 369 -1.81 10.93 -18.39
N GLY A 370 -2.51 11.00 -17.26
CA GLY A 370 -2.71 12.20 -16.47
C GLY A 370 -4.09 12.84 -16.67
N ASP A 371 -4.67 12.70 -17.83
CA ASP A 371 -5.97 13.28 -18.19
C ASP A 371 -7.08 12.21 -18.32
N SER A 372 -6.72 11.03 -18.89
CA SER A 372 -7.66 9.96 -19.20
C SER A 372 -7.00 8.57 -19.20
N TYR A 373 -7.84 7.52 -19.27
CA TYR A 373 -7.41 6.12 -19.33
C TYR A 373 -7.59 5.55 -20.72
N SER A 374 -6.47 5.34 -21.42
CA SER A 374 -6.47 4.64 -22.70
C SER A 374 -6.70 3.15 -22.48
N GLY A 375 -7.69 2.59 -23.18
CA GLY A 375 -7.96 1.14 -23.19
C GLY A 375 -8.65 0.58 -21.96
N ALA A 376 -9.20 1.41 -21.07
CA ALA A 376 -10.00 0.92 -19.93
C ALA A 376 -11.16 0.03 -20.44
N GLY A 377 -11.33 -1.13 -19.79
CA GLY A 377 -12.29 -2.16 -20.19
C GLY A 377 -11.81 -3.10 -21.31
N THR A 378 -10.68 -2.83 -21.96
CA THR A 378 -10.18 -3.62 -23.11
C THR A 378 -8.83 -4.27 -22.87
N TYR A 379 -7.93 -3.60 -22.20
CA TYR A 379 -6.63 -4.18 -21.79
C TYR A 379 -6.21 -3.67 -20.41
N GLY A 380 -5.28 -4.37 -19.78
CA GLY A 380 -4.66 -3.96 -18.55
C GLY A 380 -3.15 -4.13 -18.63
N GLN A 381 -2.45 -3.32 -17.88
CA GLN A 381 -1.02 -3.40 -17.72
C GLN A 381 -0.68 -3.41 -16.24
N VAL A 382 0.43 -4.04 -15.87
CA VAL A 382 1.02 -3.93 -14.54
C VAL A 382 2.50 -3.64 -14.70
N TYR A 383 2.97 -2.64 -13.97
CA TYR A 383 4.37 -2.28 -14.01
C TYR A 383 5.25 -3.31 -13.30
N THR A 384 6.47 -3.42 -13.80
CA THR A 384 7.60 -4.08 -13.14
C THR A 384 8.63 -3.03 -12.73
N ASN A 385 9.58 -3.40 -11.90
CA ASN A 385 10.70 -2.53 -11.54
C ASN A 385 11.82 -2.53 -12.59
N THR A 386 11.71 -3.37 -13.64
CA THR A 386 12.75 -3.58 -14.64
C THR A 386 12.72 -2.48 -15.69
N PRO A 387 13.77 -1.66 -15.82
CA PRO A 387 13.87 -0.67 -16.89
C PRO A 387 14.03 -1.37 -18.25
N TYR A 388 13.55 -0.74 -19.29
CA TYR A 388 13.65 -1.23 -20.66
C TYR A 388 14.36 -0.20 -21.53
N PHE A 389 15.39 -0.65 -22.25
CA PHE A 389 16.17 0.18 -23.17
C PHE A 389 15.85 -0.19 -24.61
N TRP A 390 15.48 0.77 -25.41
CA TRP A 390 15.31 0.63 -26.85
C TRP A 390 16.60 1.01 -27.56
N ASN A 391 17.18 0.10 -28.34
CA ASN A 391 18.24 0.41 -29.26
C ASN A 391 17.63 0.54 -30.66
N PHE A 392 17.58 1.77 -31.19
CA PHE A 392 17.27 1.99 -32.60
C PHE A 392 18.59 1.97 -33.37
N ASP A 393 18.74 1.07 -34.35
CA ASP A 393 19.93 0.89 -35.20
C ASP A 393 20.29 2.11 -36.10
N TYR A 394 19.68 3.25 -35.90
CA TYR A 394 19.95 4.47 -36.65
C TYR A 394 20.28 5.64 -35.74
N GLY A 395 21.55 5.76 -35.38
CA GLY A 395 22.17 6.97 -34.81
C GLY A 395 21.70 7.31 -33.41
N ALA A 396 22.42 6.81 -32.43
CA ALA A 396 22.60 7.30 -31.04
C ALA A 396 21.42 8.04 -30.34
N SER A 397 20.23 7.52 -30.41
CA SER A 397 19.12 7.96 -29.56
C SER A 397 18.70 6.78 -28.70
N PHE A 398 19.09 6.80 -27.44
CA PHE A 398 18.59 5.87 -26.42
C PHE A 398 17.27 6.40 -25.92
N PHE A 399 16.17 5.69 -26.17
CA PHE A 399 14.89 5.98 -25.54
C PHE A 399 14.74 5.05 -24.33
N ASP A 400 14.75 5.62 -23.15
CA ASP A 400 14.52 4.88 -21.92
C ASP A 400 13.02 4.62 -21.71
N GLY A 401 12.57 3.42 -22.07
CA GLY A 401 11.24 2.93 -21.73
C GLY A 401 11.23 2.14 -20.43
N VAL A 402 10.06 1.68 -20.02
CA VAL A 402 9.88 0.77 -18.89
C VAL A 402 9.37 -0.56 -19.41
N SER A 403 9.93 -1.65 -18.87
CA SER A 403 9.34 -2.95 -19.09
C SER A 403 8.05 -3.05 -18.26
N CYS A 404 6.96 -3.40 -18.91
CA CYS A 404 5.74 -3.74 -18.24
C CYS A 404 5.22 -5.10 -18.74
N THR A 405 4.45 -5.79 -17.92
CA THR A 405 3.70 -6.95 -18.38
C THR A 405 2.34 -6.48 -18.86
N SER A 406 2.18 -6.40 -20.16
CA SER A 406 0.92 -6.04 -20.78
C SER A 406 0.03 -7.26 -20.90
N ILE A 407 -1.18 -7.14 -20.39
CA ILE A 407 -2.18 -8.19 -20.36
C ILE A 407 -3.36 -7.72 -21.22
N TYR A 408 -3.35 -8.14 -22.47
CA TYR A 408 -4.44 -7.86 -23.39
C TYR A 408 -5.53 -8.93 -23.27
N LEU A 409 -6.78 -8.57 -23.48
CA LEU A 409 -7.87 -9.56 -23.60
C LEU A 409 -7.61 -10.60 -24.70
N ALA A 410 -6.78 -10.25 -25.68
CA ALA A 410 -6.39 -11.12 -26.81
C ALA A 410 -5.03 -11.82 -26.65
N GLY A 411 -4.25 -11.56 -25.60
CA GLY A 411 -2.93 -12.16 -25.43
C GLY A 411 -2.13 -11.59 -24.26
N ILE A 412 -1.08 -12.29 -23.83
CA ILE A 412 -0.11 -11.80 -22.85
C ILE A 412 1.16 -11.42 -23.60
N ARG A 413 1.60 -10.18 -23.43
CA ARG A 413 2.95 -9.75 -23.80
C ARG A 413 3.73 -9.47 -22.51
N ARG A 414 4.69 -10.32 -22.18
CA ARG A 414 5.45 -10.27 -20.92
C ARG A 414 6.39 -9.08 -20.82
N THR A 415 6.84 -8.59 -21.96
CA THR A 415 7.76 -7.45 -22.05
C THR A 415 7.26 -6.54 -23.15
N THR A 416 6.58 -5.49 -22.77
CA THR A 416 6.29 -4.33 -23.63
C THR A 416 6.94 -3.12 -23.00
N SER A 417 7.38 -2.20 -23.82
CA SER A 417 7.84 -0.92 -23.34
C SER A 417 6.66 0.03 -23.19
N GLU A 418 6.61 0.69 -22.06
CA GLU A 418 5.66 1.77 -21.79
C GLU A 418 6.42 3.02 -21.36
N LEU A 419 5.76 4.15 -21.48
CA LEU A 419 6.34 5.41 -21.09
C LEU A 419 6.37 5.54 -19.57
N ARG A 420 7.47 6.00 -18.99
CA ARG A 420 7.58 6.22 -17.54
C ARG A 420 6.71 7.37 -17.06
N CYS A 421 6.41 8.32 -17.94
CA CYS A 421 5.48 9.43 -17.67
C CYS A 421 4.02 8.99 -17.58
N GLN A 422 3.66 7.81 -18.07
CA GLN A 422 2.33 7.23 -17.86
C GLN A 422 2.22 6.57 -16.49
N ALA A 423 1.00 6.24 -16.07
CA ALA A 423 0.78 5.49 -14.85
C ALA A 423 0.02 4.19 -15.12
N ASN A 424 0.45 3.13 -14.44
CA ASN A 424 -0.14 1.81 -14.48
C ASN A 424 -0.24 1.21 -13.07
N PRO A 425 -1.11 0.23 -12.84
CA PRO A 425 -1.16 -0.48 -11.58
C PRO A 425 0.11 -1.28 -11.31
N VAL A 426 0.31 -1.58 -10.03
CA VAL A 426 1.33 -2.51 -9.52
C VAL A 426 0.63 -3.70 -8.88
N ARG A 427 1.12 -4.92 -9.12
CA ARG A 427 0.75 -6.10 -8.34
C ARG A 427 1.98 -6.60 -7.61
N CYS A 428 1.98 -6.44 -6.28
CA CYS A 428 3.16 -6.73 -5.49
C CYS A 428 3.47 -8.23 -5.41
N ILE A 429 4.77 -8.54 -5.33
CA ILE A 429 5.33 -9.85 -5.10
C ILE A 429 5.96 -9.89 -3.70
N LYS A 430 6.00 -11.05 -3.07
CA LYS A 430 6.63 -11.24 -1.76
C LYS A 430 8.15 -11.09 -1.88
N GLU A 431 8.77 -10.37 -0.91
CA GLU A 431 10.21 -10.22 -0.77
C GLU A 431 10.93 -11.52 -0.46
#